data_b978c3e3e959cd5839a0fa0696601e54
#
_entry.id   b978c3e3e959cd5839a0fa0696601e54
#
_cell.length_a   1.000
_cell.length_b   1.000
_cell.length_c   1.000
_cell.angle_alpha   90.00
_cell.angle_beta   90.00
_cell.angle_gamma   90.00
#
_symmetry.space_group_name_H-M   'P 1'
#
loop_
_entity.id
_entity.type
_entity.pdbx_description
1 polymer ?
#
loop_
_entity_poly.entity_id
_entity_poly.type
_entity_poly.pdbx_seq_one_letter_code
_entity_poly.pdbx_strand_id
1 'polypeptide(L)'
;LAKGGELARVYKGLYVKAEGGEAEVERRVSANWAAVGGVVVPGGVVSHLSALHGGPKSGTLVISHPTLTRRSVKLPGLTLEIRTGSGNLAGDMALSQSGLHFAGRTRALLENLGRKSSIKAGQEEVEHRLITTLNSSGEKALNAIRDEAASLAHSLGLQAEAATLRHLIGELLGTHQRGELKTREGILVAMGKPIDNERIERFNVLADYLRGAQLPRIDDTVARGGARQNAAFIESFFSNYVEGTKFAIEDARDIVMNQRIEETRPKDSHDILGVFRLALEAPYRHSPPVAGEDFLPGLELWHSEMLQMRPEAHPGIIKNRANFAGTTQFVSPSHVHGTLEEGSRIALSVPEGFARATFYAFLISEVHPFDDGNGRLSRLVMNAELSRVGLHRIIIPTLFHPQYIDCVRKLTRENEPVDFVRCLAKMARWCAQFDYANLDVLIEQLKKTNALEESPVQYLLLNLDGTHNLVM
;
A
#
# COMPACT_ATOMS: atom_id res chain seq x y z
N LEU A 1 10.94 -54.10 -8.32
CA LEU A 1 10.34 -53.02 -7.48
C LEU A 1 9.20 -52.31 -8.24
N ALA A 2 9.39 -51.85 -9.49
CA ALA A 2 8.32 -51.17 -10.26
C ALA A 2 7.13 -52.10 -10.60
N LYS A 3 7.32 -53.41 -10.64
CA LYS A 3 6.24 -54.42 -10.86
C LYS A 3 5.42 -54.71 -9.60
N GLY A 4 5.91 -54.33 -8.42
CA GLY A 4 5.23 -54.57 -7.13
C GLY A 4 4.36 -53.42 -6.65
N GLY A 5 4.16 -52.35 -7.44
CA GLY A 5 3.30 -51.20 -7.07
C GLY A 5 3.94 -50.19 -6.09
N GLU A 6 5.16 -50.42 -5.62
CA GLU A 6 5.87 -49.52 -4.70
C GLU A 6 6.47 -48.28 -5.36
N LEU A 7 6.71 -48.33 -6.69
CA LEU A 7 7.31 -47.24 -7.49
C LEU A 7 6.47 -46.91 -8.70
N ALA A 8 6.15 -45.63 -8.87
CA ALA A 8 5.56 -45.07 -10.09
C ALA A 8 6.65 -44.60 -11.05
N ARG A 9 6.55 -45.00 -12.33
CA ARG A 9 7.45 -44.51 -13.36
C ARG A 9 7.02 -43.10 -13.82
N VAL A 10 7.89 -42.11 -13.63
CA VAL A 10 7.66 -40.72 -14.00
C VAL A 10 8.22 -40.42 -15.41
N TYR A 11 9.40 -40.98 -15.71
CA TYR A 11 10.07 -40.83 -17.00
C TYR A 11 10.93 -42.07 -17.29
N LYS A 12 11.55 -42.16 -18.47
CA LYS A 12 12.49 -43.26 -18.80
C LYS A 12 13.64 -43.25 -17.82
N GLY A 13 13.77 -44.31 -16.99
CA GLY A 13 14.80 -44.45 -15.97
C GLY A 13 14.52 -43.67 -14.68
N LEU A 14 13.42 -42.90 -14.57
CA LEU A 14 13.07 -42.11 -13.39
C LEU A 14 11.82 -42.70 -12.71
N TYR A 15 11.93 -43.02 -11.43
CA TYR A 15 10.87 -43.60 -10.62
C TYR A 15 10.73 -42.83 -9.29
N VAL A 16 9.50 -42.78 -8.79
CA VAL A 16 9.14 -42.11 -7.51
C VAL A 16 8.35 -43.12 -6.69
N LYS A 17 8.47 -43.10 -5.35
CA LYS A 17 7.64 -43.90 -4.46
C LYS A 17 6.15 -43.65 -4.71
N ALA A 18 5.37 -44.68 -4.90
CA ALA A 18 3.94 -44.61 -5.22
C ALA A 18 3.02 -44.53 -4.00
N GLU A 19 3.58 -44.55 -2.77
CA GLU A 19 2.83 -44.42 -1.52
C GLU A 19 2.05 -43.09 -1.49
N GLY A 20 0.73 -43.12 -1.25
CA GLY A 20 -0.12 -41.94 -1.17
C GLY A 20 -0.87 -41.56 -2.44
N GLY A 21 -0.79 -42.37 -3.49
CA GLY A 21 -1.56 -42.18 -4.72
C GLY A 21 -0.98 -41.12 -5.68
N GLU A 22 -1.76 -40.79 -6.71
CA GLU A 22 -1.33 -39.92 -7.82
C GLU A 22 -0.95 -38.49 -7.37
N ALA A 23 -1.76 -37.89 -6.51
CA ALA A 23 -1.51 -36.56 -5.98
C ALA A 23 -0.18 -36.47 -5.19
N GLU A 24 0.20 -37.53 -4.48
CA GLU A 24 1.46 -37.60 -3.76
C GLU A 24 2.66 -37.73 -4.72
N VAL A 25 2.49 -38.49 -5.81
CA VAL A 25 3.49 -38.61 -6.88
C VAL A 25 3.72 -37.24 -7.52
N GLU A 26 2.66 -36.52 -7.87
CA GLU A 26 2.74 -35.17 -8.41
C GLU A 26 3.46 -34.20 -7.46
N ARG A 27 3.11 -34.23 -6.19
CA ARG A 27 3.75 -33.39 -5.16
C ARG A 27 5.25 -33.68 -5.05
N ARG A 28 5.64 -34.97 -5.03
CA ARG A 28 7.06 -35.38 -4.95
C ARG A 28 7.85 -34.98 -6.18
N VAL A 29 7.27 -35.12 -7.37
CA VAL A 29 7.90 -34.71 -8.64
C VAL A 29 8.11 -33.19 -8.64
N SER A 30 7.08 -32.42 -8.29
CA SER A 30 7.16 -30.97 -8.20
C SER A 30 8.16 -30.49 -7.17
N ALA A 31 8.21 -31.09 -5.99
CA ALA A 31 9.16 -30.75 -4.93
C ALA A 31 10.63 -31.03 -5.33
N ASN A 32 10.85 -32.07 -6.15
CA ASN A 32 12.18 -32.48 -6.61
C ASN A 32 12.48 -32.06 -8.05
N TRP A 33 11.87 -30.97 -8.51
CA TRP A 33 11.93 -30.50 -9.89
C TRP A 33 13.37 -30.41 -10.46
N ALA A 34 14.34 -30.03 -9.64
CA ALA A 34 15.73 -29.88 -10.08
C ALA A 34 16.37 -31.24 -10.42
N ALA A 35 16.21 -32.24 -9.55
CA ALA A 35 16.72 -33.61 -9.80
C ALA A 35 15.98 -34.23 -10.99
N VAL A 36 14.66 -34.05 -11.07
CA VAL A 36 13.83 -34.53 -12.19
C VAL A 36 14.28 -33.88 -13.50
N GLY A 37 14.43 -32.58 -13.52
CA GLY A 37 14.90 -31.82 -14.66
C GLY A 37 16.29 -32.25 -15.13
N GLY A 38 17.22 -32.49 -14.20
CA GLY A 38 18.58 -32.95 -14.51
C GLY A 38 18.65 -34.33 -15.11
N VAL A 39 17.77 -35.27 -14.70
CA VAL A 39 17.67 -36.59 -15.34
C VAL A 39 17.12 -36.48 -16.76
N VAL A 40 16.12 -35.61 -16.99
CA VAL A 40 15.46 -35.48 -18.30
C VAL A 40 16.29 -34.65 -19.27
N VAL A 41 17.01 -33.63 -18.77
CA VAL A 41 17.78 -32.64 -19.56
C VAL A 41 19.18 -32.44 -18.92
N PRO A 42 20.07 -33.46 -18.96
CA PRO A 42 21.40 -33.35 -18.37
C PRO A 42 22.19 -32.18 -18.96
N GLY A 43 22.82 -31.36 -18.13
CA GLY A 43 23.58 -30.19 -18.56
C GLY A 43 22.73 -28.99 -18.99
N GLY A 44 21.42 -29.07 -18.85
CA GLY A 44 20.51 -27.96 -19.16
C GLY A 44 20.64 -26.78 -18.19
N VAL A 45 20.21 -25.62 -18.61
CA VAL A 45 20.18 -24.40 -17.81
C VAL A 45 18.73 -23.98 -17.55
N VAL A 46 18.32 -23.93 -16.29
CA VAL A 46 17.03 -23.35 -15.90
C VAL A 46 17.04 -21.88 -16.31
N SER A 47 16.07 -21.49 -17.13
CA SER A 47 16.13 -20.23 -17.89
C SER A 47 14.78 -19.50 -17.92
N HIS A 48 14.74 -18.33 -18.55
CA HIS A 48 13.52 -17.56 -18.79
C HIS A 48 12.69 -17.36 -17.51
N LEU A 49 11.36 -17.60 -17.58
CA LEU A 49 10.43 -17.43 -16.47
C LEU A 49 10.83 -18.23 -15.22
N SER A 50 11.33 -19.46 -15.42
CA SER A 50 11.76 -20.30 -14.30
C SER A 50 13.00 -19.78 -13.57
N ALA A 51 13.94 -19.19 -14.30
CA ALA A 51 15.09 -18.53 -13.68
C ALA A 51 14.68 -17.28 -12.90
N LEU A 52 13.78 -16.50 -13.43
CA LEU A 52 13.32 -15.27 -12.79
C LEU A 52 12.56 -15.53 -11.47
N HIS A 53 11.87 -16.67 -11.37
CA HIS A 53 11.08 -17.05 -10.19
C HIS A 53 11.75 -18.09 -9.26
N GLY A 54 12.97 -18.50 -9.55
CA GLY A 54 13.71 -19.45 -8.68
C GLY A 54 13.31 -20.92 -8.85
N GLY A 55 12.54 -21.27 -9.90
CA GLY A 55 12.08 -22.64 -10.16
C GLY A 55 10.84 -22.70 -11.04
N PRO A 56 10.05 -23.80 -10.98
CA PRO A 56 8.83 -23.94 -11.75
C PRO A 56 7.82 -22.85 -11.41
N LYS A 57 7.18 -22.29 -12.43
CA LYS A 57 6.06 -21.36 -12.30
C LYS A 57 4.79 -22.04 -12.82
N SER A 58 3.74 -22.12 -12.00
CA SER A 58 2.49 -22.80 -12.34
C SER A 58 2.71 -24.22 -12.93
N GLY A 59 3.57 -25.01 -12.30
CA GLY A 59 3.89 -26.37 -12.74
C GLY A 59 4.77 -26.48 -13.99
N THR A 60 5.31 -25.36 -14.50
CA THR A 60 6.16 -25.34 -15.71
C THR A 60 7.60 -24.97 -15.37
N LEU A 61 8.56 -25.79 -15.77
CA LEU A 61 10.00 -25.53 -15.70
C LEU A 61 10.58 -25.31 -17.10
N VAL A 62 11.16 -24.14 -17.33
CA VAL A 62 11.80 -23.82 -18.61
C VAL A 62 13.29 -24.11 -18.51
N ILE A 63 13.81 -24.91 -19.44
CA ILE A 63 15.21 -25.30 -19.51
C ILE A 63 15.76 -25.02 -20.91
N SER A 64 16.83 -24.25 -20.98
CA SER A 64 17.62 -24.05 -22.22
C SER A 64 18.69 -25.11 -22.34
N HIS A 65 18.93 -25.62 -23.56
CA HIS A 65 19.98 -26.59 -23.86
C HIS A 65 20.59 -26.32 -25.24
N PRO A 66 21.91 -26.45 -25.41
CA PRO A 66 22.57 -26.05 -26.66
C PRO A 66 22.27 -26.98 -27.86
N THR A 67 21.98 -28.25 -27.62
CA THR A 67 21.80 -29.26 -28.67
C THR A 67 20.42 -29.89 -28.74
N LEU A 68 19.61 -29.76 -27.68
CA LEU A 68 18.26 -30.32 -27.69
C LEU A 68 17.29 -29.41 -28.44
N THR A 69 16.47 -30.03 -29.27
CA THR A 69 15.42 -29.33 -30.00
C THR A 69 14.26 -28.95 -29.05
N ARG A 70 13.55 -27.87 -29.43
CA ARG A 70 12.37 -27.40 -28.70
C ARG A 70 11.32 -28.50 -28.55
N ARG A 71 10.93 -28.80 -27.32
CA ARG A 71 9.88 -29.76 -26.98
C ARG A 71 9.34 -29.52 -25.58
N SER A 72 8.13 -30.02 -25.33
CA SER A 72 7.51 -30.07 -24.03
C SER A 72 7.47 -31.53 -23.53
N VAL A 73 7.87 -31.77 -22.28
CA VAL A 73 7.80 -33.06 -21.62
C VAL A 73 6.87 -32.95 -20.43
N LYS A 74 5.71 -33.59 -20.51
CA LYS A 74 4.72 -33.64 -19.41
C LYS A 74 5.02 -34.77 -18.45
N LEU A 75 5.17 -34.44 -17.19
CA LEU A 75 5.36 -35.34 -16.07
C LEU A 75 4.23 -35.11 -15.05
N PRO A 76 3.97 -36.04 -14.13
CA PRO A 76 3.02 -35.81 -13.04
C PRO A 76 3.40 -34.50 -12.28
N GLY A 77 2.50 -33.54 -12.22
CA GLY A 77 2.68 -32.28 -11.51
C GLY A 77 3.77 -31.33 -12.04
N LEU A 78 4.48 -31.67 -13.15
CA LEU A 78 5.56 -30.84 -13.70
C LEU A 78 5.64 -30.95 -15.21
N THR A 79 5.66 -29.82 -15.91
CA THR A 79 5.90 -29.76 -17.35
C THR A 79 7.29 -29.15 -17.62
N LEU A 80 8.15 -29.85 -18.34
CA LEU A 80 9.45 -29.32 -18.75
C LEU A 80 9.34 -28.73 -20.14
N GLU A 81 9.54 -27.41 -20.26
CA GLU A 81 9.60 -26.69 -21.53
C GLU A 81 11.07 -26.55 -21.95
N ILE A 82 11.52 -27.43 -22.85
CA ILE A 82 12.90 -27.46 -23.35
C ILE A 82 13.02 -26.48 -24.53
N ARG A 83 14.03 -25.63 -24.46
CA ARG A 83 14.35 -24.63 -25.49
C ARG A 83 15.77 -24.84 -26.02
N THR A 84 15.93 -24.71 -27.33
CA THR A 84 17.27 -24.58 -27.91
C THR A 84 17.82 -23.20 -27.56
N GLY A 85 19.02 -23.15 -27.00
CA GLY A 85 19.64 -21.87 -26.59
C GLY A 85 21.04 -22.11 -26.04
N SER A 86 21.66 -21.09 -25.53
CA SER A 86 23.01 -21.19 -24.94
C SER A 86 23.04 -22.17 -23.77
N GLY A 87 24.07 -22.96 -23.70
CA GLY A 87 24.39 -23.79 -22.52
C GLY A 87 24.80 -22.91 -21.34
N ASN A 88 25.55 -23.51 -20.42
CA ASN A 88 26.10 -22.81 -19.26
C ASN A 88 27.02 -21.66 -19.69
N LEU A 89 26.83 -20.48 -19.12
CA LEU A 89 27.61 -19.27 -19.35
C LEU A 89 28.22 -18.77 -18.03
N ALA A 90 29.17 -17.85 -18.15
CA ALA A 90 29.72 -17.16 -16.98
C ALA A 90 28.60 -16.47 -16.18
N GLY A 91 28.59 -16.66 -14.86
CA GLY A 91 27.54 -16.16 -13.98
C GLY A 91 26.38 -17.13 -13.73
N ASP A 92 26.24 -18.22 -14.50
CA ASP A 92 25.29 -19.27 -14.21
C ASP A 92 25.77 -20.15 -13.03
N MET A 93 24.85 -20.58 -12.19
CA MET A 93 25.16 -21.36 -10.98
C MET A 93 24.85 -22.84 -11.19
N ALA A 94 25.77 -23.73 -10.84
CA ALA A 94 25.50 -25.16 -10.81
C ALA A 94 24.47 -25.50 -9.71
N LEU A 95 23.39 -26.19 -10.05
CA LEU A 95 22.45 -26.73 -9.08
C LEU A 95 23.01 -28.04 -8.52
N SER A 96 23.43 -28.03 -7.26
CA SER A 96 24.05 -29.18 -6.59
C SER A 96 23.26 -30.46 -6.79
N GLN A 97 23.94 -31.55 -7.14
CA GLN A 97 23.40 -32.90 -7.31
C GLN A 97 22.35 -33.09 -8.42
N SER A 98 21.94 -32.06 -9.16
CA SER A 98 20.94 -32.19 -10.20
C SER A 98 21.51 -32.37 -11.60
N GLY A 99 22.73 -31.93 -11.84
CA GLY A 99 23.30 -31.84 -13.19
C GLY A 99 22.75 -30.72 -14.05
N LEU A 100 21.94 -29.83 -13.47
CA LEU A 100 21.46 -28.62 -14.09
C LEU A 100 22.30 -27.41 -13.68
N HIS A 101 22.23 -26.36 -14.46
CA HIS A 101 22.64 -25.00 -14.08
C HIS A 101 21.41 -24.10 -13.91
N PHE A 102 21.61 -23.00 -13.23
CA PHE A 102 20.59 -21.98 -13.05
C PHE A 102 21.09 -20.68 -13.66
N ALA A 103 20.33 -20.07 -14.57
CA ALA A 103 20.73 -18.86 -15.25
C ALA A 103 21.04 -17.75 -14.24
N GLY A 104 22.16 -17.07 -14.43
CA GLY A 104 22.53 -15.90 -13.65
C GLY A 104 21.48 -14.79 -13.77
N ARG A 105 21.46 -13.89 -12.79
CA ARG A 105 20.45 -12.83 -12.67
C ARG A 105 20.29 -12.01 -13.95
N THR A 106 21.39 -11.52 -14.51
CA THR A 106 21.37 -10.70 -15.73
C THR A 106 20.90 -11.46 -16.93
N ARG A 107 21.32 -12.72 -17.09
CA ARG A 107 20.82 -13.62 -18.12
C ARG A 107 19.30 -13.81 -17.98
N ALA A 108 18.80 -14.09 -16.80
CA ALA A 108 17.36 -14.25 -16.53
C ALA A 108 16.56 -12.99 -16.92
N LEU A 109 17.08 -11.78 -16.63
CA LEU A 109 16.45 -10.53 -17.03
C LEU A 109 16.39 -10.40 -18.58
N LEU A 110 17.51 -10.65 -19.29
CA LEU A 110 17.57 -10.58 -20.74
C LEU A 110 16.60 -11.58 -21.39
N GLU A 111 16.60 -12.84 -20.97
CA GLU A 111 15.75 -13.89 -21.52
C GLU A 111 14.25 -13.63 -21.30
N ASN A 112 13.88 -12.79 -20.35
CA ASN A 112 12.49 -12.43 -20.04
C ASN A 112 12.01 -11.13 -20.68
N LEU A 113 12.89 -10.32 -21.26
CA LEU A 113 12.52 -9.14 -22.01
C LEU A 113 11.74 -9.50 -23.30
N GLY A 114 10.99 -8.54 -23.82
CA GLY A 114 10.14 -8.67 -24.98
C GLY A 114 8.70 -9.00 -24.63
N ARG A 115 7.98 -9.65 -25.57
CA ARG A 115 6.54 -9.95 -25.38
C ARG A 115 6.33 -11.06 -24.37
N LYS A 116 5.46 -10.82 -23.39
CA LYS A 116 5.00 -11.82 -22.41
C LYS A 116 4.47 -13.09 -23.11
N SER A 117 4.80 -14.25 -22.57
CA SER A 117 4.37 -15.55 -23.09
C SER A 117 4.34 -16.59 -21.98
N SER A 118 4.02 -17.85 -22.32
CA SER A 118 4.07 -18.97 -21.34
C SER A 118 5.45 -19.23 -20.73
N ILE A 119 6.51 -18.70 -21.34
CA ILE A 119 7.89 -18.91 -20.89
C ILE A 119 8.66 -17.63 -20.56
N LYS A 120 8.12 -16.46 -20.91
CA LYS A 120 8.71 -15.13 -20.68
C LYS A 120 7.78 -14.28 -19.82
N ALA A 121 8.32 -13.62 -18.82
CA ALA A 121 7.58 -12.74 -17.92
C ALA A 121 7.12 -11.44 -18.61
N GLY A 122 7.89 -10.93 -19.56
CA GLY A 122 7.67 -9.64 -20.20
C GLY A 122 8.40 -8.49 -19.51
N GLN A 123 8.36 -7.33 -20.13
CA GLN A 123 9.11 -6.14 -19.71
C GLN A 123 8.68 -5.63 -18.33
N GLU A 124 7.39 -5.63 -18.02
CA GLU A 124 6.86 -5.12 -16.75
C GLU A 124 7.46 -5.83 -15.53
N GLU A 125 7.56 -7.16 -15.59
CA GLU A 125 8.20 -7.93 -14.50
C GLU A 125 9.71 -7.66 -14.42
N VAL A 126 10.38 -7.45 -15.56
CA VAL A 126 11.79 -7.07 -15.60
C VAL A 126 11.98 -5.69 -14.96
N GLU A 127 11.14 -4.71 -15.28
CA GLU A 127 11.16 -3.38 -14.64
C GLU A 127 11.02 -3.50 -13.12
N HIS A 128 10.05 -4.27 -12.63
CA HIS A 128 9.87 -4.51 -11.20
C HIS A 128 11.13 -5.11 -10.55
N ARG A 129 11.81 -6.07 -11.21
CA ARG A 129 13.07 -6.64 -10.71
C ARG A 129 14.23 -5.64 -10.70
N LEU A 130 14.29 -4.73 -11.68
CA LEU A 130 15.27 -3.65 -11.71
C LEU A 130 15.03 -2.66 -10.57
N ILE A 131 13.79 -2.25 -10.34
CA ILE A 131 13.41 -1.34 -9.25
C ILE A 131 13.70 -1.98 -7.89
N THR A 132 13.34 -3.25 -7.69
CA THR A 132 13.69 -4.00 -6.48
C THR A 132 15.20 -4.03 -6.25
N THR A 133 15.98 -4.17 -7.34
CA THR A 133 17.45 -4.13 -7.27
C THR A 133 17.96 -2.74 -6.89
N LEU A 134 17.41 -1.70 -7.49
CA LEU A 134 17.75 -0.32 -7.17
C LEU A 134 17.51 -0.02 -5.70
N ASN A 135 16.34 -0.39 -5.17
CA ASN A 135 15.94 -0.15 -3.79
C ASN A 135 16.79 -0.93 -2.77
N SER A 136 17.16 -2.18 -3.09
CA SER A 136 17.90 -3.06 -2.16
C SER A 136 19.42 -2.93 -2.24
N SER A 137 19.95 -2.61 -3.41
CA SER A 137 21.39 -2.72 -3.70
C SER A 137 21.98 -1.48 -4.37
N GLY A 138 21.14 -0.49 -4.68
CA GLY A 138 21.53 0.82 -5.21
C GLY A 138 21.95 0.82 -6.69
N GLU A 139 22.32 2.01 -7.16
CA GLU A 139 22.69 2.28 -8.57
C GLU A 139 23.85 1.43 -9.08
N LYS A 140 24.84 1.14 -8.22
CA LYS A 140 25.99 0.31 -8.62
C LYS A 140 25.58 -1.08 -9.09
N ALA A 141 24.55 -1.65 -8.48
CA ALA A 141 24.03 -2.97 -8.87
C ALA A 141 23.32 -2.93 -10.23
N LEU A 142 22.57 -1.86 -10.53
CA LEU A 142 21.98 -1.68 -11.85
C LEU A 142 23.05 -1.47 -12.94
N ASN A 143 24.07 -0.68 -12.67
CA ASN A 143 25.19 -0.49 -13.58
C ASN A 143 25.93 -1.80 -13.86
N ALA A 144 26.15 -2.64 -12.84
CA ALA A 144 26.77 -3.97 -13.02
C ALA A 144 25.89 -4.87 -13.92
N ILE A 145 24.56 -4.89 -13.71
CA ILE A 145 23.63 -5.62 -14.58
C ILE A 145 23.70 -5.11 -16.01
N ARG A 146 23.75 -3.81 -16.25
CA ARG A 146 23.88 -3.21 -17.59
C ARG A 146 25.17 -3.68 -18.28
N ASP A 147 26.29 -3.62 -17.59
CA ASP A 147 27.60 -3.95 -18.15
C ASP A 147 27.73 -5.46 -18.42
N GLU A 148 27.22 -6.30 -17.53
CA GLU A 148 27.15 -7.75 -17.71
C GLU A 148 26.21 -8.12 -18.86
N ALA A 149 25.05 -7.45 -19.02
CA ALA A 149 24.13 -7.66 -20.12
C ALA A 149 24.77 -7.41 -21.48
N ALA A 150 25.60 -6.38 -21.59
CA ALA A 150 26.34 -6.08 -22.82
C ALA A 150 27.31 -7.23 -23.18
N SER A 151 27.95 -7.84 -22.20
CA SER A 151 28.88 -8.96 -22.41
C SER A 151 28.16 -10.26 -22.78
N LEU A 152 26.98 -10.53 -22.22
CA LEU A 152 26.20 -11.74 -22.46
C LEU A 152 25.38 -11.69 -23.77
N ALA A 153 25.07 -10.50 -24.28
CA ALA A 153 24.18 -10.29 -25.41
C ALA A 153 24.51 -11.12 -26.63
N HIS A 154 25.80 -11.16 -27.00
CA HIS A 154 26.25 -11.89 -28.20
C HIS A 154 26.10 -13.42 -28.02
N SER A 155 26.53 -13.95 -26.88
CA SER A 155 26.45 -15.39 -26.58
C SER A 155 25.02 -15.91 -26.47
N LEU A 156 24.07 -15.03 -26.10
CA LEU A 156 22.65 -15.35 -26.00
C LEU A 156 21.87 -15.07 -27.31
N GLY A 157 22.43 -14.29 -28.25
CA GLY A 157 21.69 -13.79 -29.40
C GLY A 157 20.61 -12.77 -29.05
N LEU A 158 20.79 -12.01 -27.95
CA LEU A 158 19.80 -11.10 -27.35
C LEU A 158 20.28 -9.64 -27.36
N GLN A 159 20.86 -9.20 -28.48
CA GLN A 159 21.41 -7.83 -28.60
C GLN A 159 20.32 -6.75 -28.47
N ALA A 160 19.14 -7.01 -29.02
CA ALA A 160 18.00 -6.09 -28.93
C ALA A 160 17.50 -5.97 -27.48
N GLU A 161 17.38 -7.09 -26.77
CA GLU A 161 17.00 -7.13 -25.37
C GLU A 161 18.03 -6.45 -24.48
N ALA A 162 19.33 -6.59 -24.77
CA ALA A 162 20.39 -5.89 -24.03
C ALA A 162 20.33 -4.37 -24.28
N ALA A 163 20.01 -3.93 -25.48
CA ALA A 163 19.78 -2.52 -25.77
C ALA A 163 18.57 -1.98 -24.97
N THR A 164 17.45 -2.71 -24.98
CA THR A 164 16.27 -2.35 -24.17
C THR A 164 16.61 -2.29 -22.69
N LEU A 165 17.30 -3.32 -22.15
CA LEU A 165 17.68 -3.34 -20.72
C LEU A 165 18.54 -2.13 -20.35
N ARG A 166 19.49 -1.75 -21.22
CA ARG A 166 20.31 -0.56 -21.04
C ARG A 166 19.48 0.72 -20.97
N HIS A 167 18.47 0.85 -21.84
CA HIS A 167 17.57 2.01 -21.84
C HIS A 167 16.73 2.05 -20.56
N LEU A 168 16.11 0.94 -20.14
CA LEU A 168 15.33 0.85 -18.91
C LEU A 168 16.17 1.26 -17.69
N ILE A 169 17.39 0.73 -17.58
CA ILE A 169 18.30 1.10 -16.49
C ILE A 169 18.68 2.58 -16.58
N GLY A 170 18.95 3.08 -17.78
CA GLY A 170 19.27 4.49 -17.99
C GLY A 170 18.14 5.44 -17.62
N GLU A 171 16.88 5.08 -17.90
CA GLU A 171 15.71 5.85 -17.49
C GLU A 171 15.53 5.82 -15.96
N LEU A 172 15.64 4.64 -15.33
CA LEU A 172 15.56 4.50 -13.87
C LEU A 172 16.63 5.29 -13.12
N LEU A 173 17.82 5.46 -13.73
CA LEU A 173 18.94 6.24 -13.18
C LEU A 173 18.93 7.72 -13.64
N GLY A 174 17.93 8.15 -14.43
CA GLY A 174 17.84 9.51 -14.94
C GLY A 174 18.92 9.89 -15.98
N THR A 175 19.60 8.92 -16.58
CA THR A 175 20.69 9.13 -17.55
C THR A 175 20.25 9.03 -19.01
N HIS A 176 19.02 8.57 -19.27
CA HIS A 176 18.40 8.46 -20.58
C HIS A 176 17.06 9.19 -20.61
N GLN A 177 16.63 9.57 -21.85
CA GLN A 177 15.30 10.15 -22.05
C GLN A 177 14.23 9.11 -21.73
N ARG A 178 13.11 9.58 -21.20
CA ARG A 178 11.95 8.78 -20.84
C ARG A 178 11.19 8.27 -22.07
N GLY A 179 10.60 7.07 -21.98
CA GLY A 179 9.74 6.56 -23.02
C GLY A 179 9.69 5.04 -23.17
N GLU A 180 10.65 4.33 -22.59
CA GLU A 180 10.72 2.87 -22.66
C GLU A 180 10.04 2.17 -21.46
N LEU A 181 10.00 2.81 -20.27
CA LEU A 181 9.35 2.27 -19.08
C LEU A 181 7.84 2.17 -19.28
N LYS A 182 7.27 1.01 -18.98
CA LYS A 182 5.84 0.69 -19.12
C LYS A 182 5.09 0.71 -17.81
N THR A 183 5.79 0.38 -16.71
CA THR A 183 5.16 0.34 -15.40
C THR A 183 5.03 1.74 -14.83
N ARG A 184 3.90 2.00 -14.15
CA ARG A 184 3.71 3.26 -13.42
C ARG A 184 4.78 3.46 -12.35
N GLU A 185 5.16 2.37 -11.66
CA GLU A 185 6.26 2.37 -10.68
C GLU A 185 7.57 2.85 -11.31
N GLY A 186 7.97 2.27 -12.44
CA GLY A 186 9.19 2.66 -13.15
C GLY A 186 9.19 4.12 -13.56
N ILE A 187 8.08 4.62 -14.09
CA ILE A 187 7.90 6.02 -14.48
C ILE A 187 8.08 6.94 -13.27
N LEU A 188 7.47 6.62 -12.12
CA LEU A 188 7.58 7.41 -10.90
C LEU A 188 9.01 7.41 -10.36
N VAL A 189 9.68 6.25 -10.35
CA VAL A 189 11.11 6.15 -9.96
C VAL A 189 11.98 7.03 -10.86
N ALA A 190 11.80 6.95 -12.19
CA ALA A 190 12.52 7.79 -13.16
C ALA A 190 12.22 9.29 -12.99
N MET A 191 11.12 9.65 -12.37
CA MET A 191 10.75 11.02 -11.99
C MET A 191 11.34 11.46 -10.65
N GLY A 192 12.09 10.59 -9.95
CA GLY A 192 12.57 10.85 -8.59
C GLY A 192 11.47 10.75 -7.53
N LYS A 193 10.37 10.07 -7.83
CA LYS A 193 9.21 9.89 -6.96
C LYS A 193 8.98 8.39 -6.68
N PRO A 194 9.91 7.66 -6.03
CA PRO A 194 9.72 6.25 -5.75
C PRO A 194 8.49 6.02 -4.87
N ILE A 195 7.89 4.83 -5.01
CA ILE A 195 6.71 4.42 -4.25
C ILE A 195 7.03 3.31 -3.26
N ASP A 196 6.29 3.25 -2.17
CA ASP A 196 6.29 2.13 -1.23
C ASP A 196 5.29 1.07 -1.71
N ASN A 197 5.80 0.01 -2.33
CA ASN A 197 4.97 -1.02 -2.94
C ASN A 197 4.09 -1.76 -1.95
N GLU A 198 4.56 -1.99 -0.72
CA GLU A 198 3.77 -2.65 0.32
C GLU A 198 2.53 -1.81 0.67
N ARG A 199 2.69 -0.48 0.73
CA ARG A 199 1.58 0.44 0.97
C ARG A 199 0.65 0.52 -0.23
N ILE A 200 1.17 0.55 -1.44
CA ILE A 200 0.34 0.53 -2.66
C ILE A 200 -0.50 -0.75 -2.74
N GLU A 201 0.06 -1.92 -2.42
CA GLU A 201 -0.70 -3.17 -2.35
C GLU A 201 -1.82 -3.09 -1.31
N ARG A 202 -1.54 -2.57 -0.11
CA ARG A 202 -2.52 -2.35 0.95
C ARG A 202 -3.64 -1.39 0.55
N PHE A 203 -3.30 -0.32 -0.17
CA PHE A 203 -4.29 0.60 -0.72
C PHE A 203 -5.18 -0.08 -1.76
N ASN A 204 -4.64 -0.95 -2.60
CA ASN A 204 -5.44 -1.74 -3.54
C ASN A 204 -6.41 -2.68 -2.81
N VAL A 205 -5.97 -3.37 -1.75
CA VAL A 205 -6.83 -4.23 -0.93
C VAL A 205 -8.00 -3.43 -0.33
N LEU A 206 -7.73 -2.25 0.22
CA LEU A 206 -8.78 -1.37 0.75
C LEU A 206 -9.72 -0.88 -0.37
N ALA A 207 -9.19 -0.46 -1.51
CA ALA A 207 -9.98 -0.01 -2.65
C ALA A 207 -10.89 -1.11 -3.19
N ASP A 208 -10.39 -2.34 -3.32
CA ASP A 208 -11.16 -3.50 -3.77
C ASP A 208 -12.33 -3.78 -2.82
N TYR A 209 -12.09 -3.74 -1.52
CA TYR A 209 -13.13 -3.90 -0.52
C TYR A 209 -14.19 -2.79 -0.62
N LEU A 210 -13.76 -1.52 -0.68
CA LEU A 210 -14.66 -0.37 -0.73
C LEU A 210 -15.54 -0.33 -2.00
N ARG A 211 -15.05 -0.85 -3.12
CA ARG A 211 -15.85 -0.98 -4.36
C ARG A 211 -16.98 -2.01 -4.25
N GLY A 212 -16.78 -3.06 -3.48
CA GLY A 212 -17.74 -4.15 -3.32
C GLY A 212 -18.66 -4.04 -2.09
N ALA A 213 -18.34 -3.17 -1.12
CA ALA A 213 -19.03 -3.09 0.15
C ALA A 213 -20.34 -2.28 0.05
N GLN A 214 -21.35 -2.71 0.82
CA GLN A 214 -22.54 -1.89 1.07
C GLN A 214 -22.23 -0.86 2.16
N LEU A 215 -22.07 0.39 1.75
CA LEU A 215 -21.62 1.48 2.60
C LEU A 215 -22.78 2.41 2.96
N PRO A 216 -22.77 3.04 4.16
CA PRO A 216 -23.84 3.94 4.55
C PRO A 216 -23.79 5.22 3.73
N ARG A 217 -24.99 5.69 3.34
CA ARG A 217 -25.19 7.05 2.86
C ARG A 217 -25.96 7.80 3.93
N ILE A 218 -25.32 8.75 4.60
CA ILE A 218 -25.92 9.58 5.64
C ILE A 218 -25.78 11.02 5.18
N ASP A 219 -26.91 11.60 4.76
CA ASP A 219 -26.92 12.97 4.25
C ASP A 219 -26.63 13.97 5.37
N ASP A 220 -25.91 15.05 5.05
CA ASP A 220 -25.61 16.11 6.01
C ASP A 220 -26.86 16.94 6.31
N THR A 221 -27.41 16.76 7.51
CA THR A 221 -28.58 17.49 8.02
C THR A 221 -28.16 18.77 8.76
N VAL A 222 -26.86 19.02 8.92
CA VAL A 222 -26.38 20.19 9.65
C VAL A 222 -26.65 21.47 8.85
N ALA A 223 -27.56 22.29 9.35
CA ALA A 223 -27.95 23.55 8.74
C ALA A 223 -26.73 24.52 8.60
N ARG A 224 -26.83 25.49 7.71
CA ARG A 224 -25.81 26.54 7.57
C ARG A 224 -25.80 27.46 8.81
N GLY A 225 -24.76 28.26 8.95
CA GLY A 225 -24.61 29.21 10.05
C GLY A 225 -24.19 28.57 11.36
N GLY A 226 -24.87 28.86 12.46
CA GLY A 226 -24.50 28.46 13.82
C GLY A 226 -24.35 26.94 14.00
N ALA A 227 -25.27 26.15 13.43
CA ALA A 227 -25.19 24.68 13.51
C ALA A 227 -23.90 24.14 12.87
N ARG A 228 -23.49 24.69 11.72
CA ARG A 228 -22.23 24.33 11.06
C ARG A 228 -21.00 24.76 11.87
N GLN A 229 -21.05 25.90 12.51
CA GLN A 229 -20.00 26.38 13.41
C GLN A 229 -19.88 25.45 14.64
N ASN A 230 -20.99 25.04 15.22
CA ASN A 230 -21.02 24.07 16.34
C ASN A 230 -20.43 22.71 15.93
N ALA A 231 -20.80 22.20 14.75
CA ALA A 231 -20.24 20.96 14.23
C ALA A 231 -18.71 21.04 14.01
N ALA A 232 -18.23 22.13 13.41
CA ALA A 232 -16.81 22.37 13.22
C ALA A 232 -16.04 22.52 14.54
N PHE A 233 -16.66 23.14 15.55
CA PHE A 233 -16.10 23.23 16.90
C PHE A 233 -15.92 21.83 17.51
N ILE A 234 -16.95 21.00 17.53
CA ILE A 234 -16.88 19.65 18.11
C ILE A 234 -15.88 18.77 17.35
N GLU A 235 -15.84 18.87 16.04
CA GLU A 235 -14.82 18.18 15.23
C GLU A 235 -13.39 18.61 15.63
N SER A 236 -13.17 19.91 15.74
CA SER A 236 -11.87 20.45 16.16
C SER A 236 -11.50 20.02 17.59
N PHE A 237 -12.46 20.10 18.53
CA PHE A 237 -12.27 19.69 19.90
C PHE A 237 -11.77 18.25 19.98
N PHE A 238 -12.53 17.28 19.47
CA PHE A 238 -12.14 15.87 19.56
C PHE A 238 -10.88 15.56 18.74
N SER A 239 -10.74 16.15 17.56
CA SER A 239 -9.57 15.91 16.71
C SER A 239 -8.25 16.37 17.35
N ASN A 240 -8.26 17.41 18.15
CA ASN A 240 -7.09 17.87 18.90
C ASN A 240 -6.92 17.10 20.21
N TYR A 241 -8.03 16.80 20.91
CA TYR A 241 -8.00 16.10 22.18
C TYR A 241 -7.33 14.72 22.08
N VAL A 242 -7.66 13.94 21.06
CA VAL A 242 -7.09 12.62 20.81
C VAL A 242 -5.61 12.65 20.41
N GLU A 243 -5.10 13.79 19.95
CA GLU A 243 -3.69 14.01 19.65
C GLU A 243 -2.91 14.66 20.82
N GLY A 244 -3.55 14.77 21.97
CA GLY A 244 -2.89 15.24 23.21
C GLY A 244 -3.09 16.72 23.54
N THR A 245 -3.74 17.50 22.70
CA THR A 245 -4.13 18.89 22.98
C THR A 245 -5.42 18.89 23.82
N LYS A 246 -5.29 18.65 25.11
CA LYS A 246 -6.41 18.47 26.03
C LYS A 246 -6.82 19.78 26.69
N PHE A 247 -8.05 20.20 26.45
CA PHE A 247 -8.77 21.26 27.16
C PHE A 247 -10.10 20.73 27.71
N ALA A 248 -10.62 21.36 28.75
CA ALA A 248 -12.04 21.19 29.05
C ALA A 248 -12.87 21.73 27.87
N ILE A 249 -14.04 21.17 27.62
CA ILE A 249 -14.86 21.56 26.46
C ILE A 249 -15.30 23.02 26.54
N GLU A 250 -15.49 23.52 27.74
CA GLU A 250 -15.83 24.92 28.05
C GLU A 250 -14.68 25.87 27.66
N ASP A 251 -13.44 25.52 28.00
CA ASP A 251 -12.25 26.31 27.65
C ASP A 251 -12.00 26.30 26.12
N ALA A 252 -12.14 25.14 25.50
CA ALA A 252 -12.05 25.01 24.05
C ALA A 252 -13.15 25.82 23.32
N ARG A 253 -14.37 25.89 23.89
CA ARG A 253 -15.44 26.74 23.41
C ARG A 253 -15.06 28.21 23.46
N ASP A 254 -14.48 28.69 24.57
CA ASP A 254 -14.03 30.08 24.70
C ASP A 254 -12.95 30.42 23.68
N ILE A 255 -11.98 29.50 23.45
CA ILE A 255 -10.96 29.66 22.44
C ILE A 255 -11.59 29.86 21.06
N VAL A 256 -12.53 28.98 20.67
CA VAL A 256 -13.08 28.97 19.32
C VAL A 256 -14.12 30.07 19.11
N MET A 257 -15.09 30.22 20.03
CA MET A 257 -16.23 31.13 19.85
C MET A 257 -15.90 32.58 20.19
N ASN A 258 -15.02 32.78 21.17
CA ASN A 258 -14.64 34.12 21.66
C ASN A 258 -13.22 34.52 21.22
N GLN A 259 -12.51 33.65 20.46
CA GLN A 259 -11.11 33.84 20.03
C GLN A 259 -10.16 34.14 21.20
N ARG A 260 -10.44 33.55 22.35
CA ARG A 260 -9.64 33.73 23.56
C ARG A 260 -8.49 32.74 23.59
N ILE A 261 -7.28 33.23 23.34
CA ILE A 261 -6.07 32.42 23.44
C ILE A 261 -5.73 32.19 24.93
N GLU A 262 -5.55 30.93 25.33
CA GLU A 262 -5.08 30.58 26.66
C GLU A 262 -3.61 30.96 26.83
N GLU A 263 -3.33 31.90 27.73
CA GLU A 263 -1.99 32.51 27.89
C GLU A 263 -0.91 31.49 28.26
N THR A 264 -1.27 30.46 29.00
CA THR A 264 -0.34 29.39 29.42
C THR A 264 -0.12 28.33 28.34
N ARG A 265 -1.01 28.24 27.35
CA ARG A 265 -1.02 27.24 26.29
C ARG A 265 -1.38 27.84 24.93
N PRO A 266 -0.67 28.89 24.47
CA PRO A 266 -1.06 29.59 23.25
C PRO A 266 -0.99 28.70 22.00
N LYS A 267 0.03 27.84 21.88
CA LYS A 267 0.16 26.91 20.75
C LYS A 267 -1.00 25.93 20.65
N ASP A 268 -1.41 25.36 21.79
CA ASP A 268 -2.54 24.43 21.86
C ASP A 268 -3.86 25.11 21.47
N SER A 269 -4.05 26.38 21.88
CA SER A 269 -5.20 27.18 21.46
C SER A 269 -5.20 27.42 19.95
N HIS A 270 -4.06 27.69 19.35
CA HIS A 270 -3.93 27.84 17.90
C HIS A 270 -4.16 26.54 17.14
N ASP A 271 -3.78 25.37 17.67
CA ASP A 271 -4.08 24.09 17.06
C ASP A 271 -5.59 23.87 16.93
N ILE A 272 -6.35 24.16 18.00
CA ILE A 272 -7.81 24.07 17.97
C ILE A 272 -8.38 25.03 16.91
N LEU A 273 -7.93 26.27 16.89
CA LEU A 273 -8.37 27.27 15.91
C LEU A 273 -8.02 26.88 14.48
N GLY A 274 -6.83 26.30 14.25
CA GLY A 274 -6.39 25.83 12.94
C GLY A 274 -7.30 24.73 12.38
N VAL A 275 -7.58 23.69 13.18
CA VAL A 275 -8.51 22.62 12.79
C VAL A 275 -9.93 23.16 12.61
N PHE A 276 -10.40 24.02 13.51
CA PHE A 276 -11.73 24.63 13.42
C PHE A 276 -11.91 25.40 12.11
N ARG A 277 -10.93 26.25 11.74
CA ARG A 277 -10.96 27.01 10.49
C ARG A 277 -11.06 26.10 9.28
N LEU A 278 -10.23 25.09 9.18
CA LEU A 278 -10.26 24.13 8.07
C LEU A 278 -11.55 23.31 8.01
N ALA A 279 -12.16 23.00 9.16
CA ALA A 279 -13.43 22.30 9.23
C ALA A 279 -14.63 23.21 8.84
N LEU A 280 -14.53 24.52 9.01
CA LEU A 280 -15.61 25.48 8.81
C LEU A 280 -15.58 26.16 7.44
N GLU A 281 -14.40 26.66 7.01
CA GLU A 281 -14.27 27.54 5.85
C GLU A 281 -14.49 26.83 4.53
N ALA A 282 -15.19 27.48 3.61
CA ALA A 282 -15.60 26.91 2.33
C ALA A 282 -14.45 26.36 1.47
N PRO A 283 -13.26 27.00 1.36
CA PRO A 283 -12.14 26.46 0.55
C PRO A 283 -11.64 25.09 1.01
N TYR A 284 -11.78 24.77 2.30
CA TYR A 284 -11.30 23.53 2.87
C TYR A 284 -12.43 22.52 3.11
N ARG A 285 -13.56 23.01 3.68
CA ARG A 285 -14.66 22.15 4.11
C ARG A 285 -15.20 21.22 3.02
N HIS A 286 -15.26 21.68 1.77
CA HIS A 286 -15.87 20.97 0.64
C HIS A 286 -14.89 20.63 -0.48
N SER A 287 -13.61 20.88 -0.30
CA SER A 287 -12.61 20.76 -1.36
C SER A 287 -11.38 20.00 -0.86
N PRO A 288 -11.47 18.66 -0.75
CA PRO A 288 -10.30 17.87 -0.39
C PRO A 288 -9.18 18.09 -1.42
N PRO A 289 -7.90 17.89 -1.05
CA PRO A 289 -6.78 17.99 -1.97
C PRO A 289 -7.01 17.17 -3.25
N VAL A 290 -6.62 17.74 -4.39
CA VAL A 290 -6.83 17.13 -5.70
C VAL A 290 -5.92 15.90 -5.86
N ALA A 291 -6.51 14.76 -6.21
CA ALA A 291 -5.77 13.52 -6.39
C ALA A 291 -4.73 13.59 -7.52
N GLY A 292 -3.64 12.86 -7.38
CA GLY A 292 -2.51 12.83 -8.30
C GLY A 292 -1.39 13.78 -7.87
N GLU A 293 -0.79 14.48 -8.79
CA GLU A 293 0.40 15.32 -8.56
C GLU A 293 0.14 16.47 -7.57
N ASP A 294 -1.10 16.98 -7.54
CA ASP A 294 -1.49 18.09 -6.67
C ASP A 294 -1.92 17.65 -5.26
N PHE A 295 -1.98 16.33 -4.98
CA PHE A 295 -2.45 15.83 -3.70
C PHE A 295 -1.52 16.24 -2.54
N LEU A 296 -0.22 16.01 -2.71
CA LEU A 296 0.76 16.39 -1.70
C LEU A 296 0.86 17.91 -1.51
N PRO A 297 0.97 18.74 -2.55
CA PRO A 297 0.91 20.20 -2.41
C PRO A 297 -0.33 20.68 -1.66
N GLY A 298 -1.49 20.06 -1.90
CA GLY A 298 -2.72 20.33 -1.16
C GLY A 298 -2.62 19.96 0.32
N LEU A 299 -2.02 18.82 0.65
CA LEU A 299 -1.78 18.41 2.04
C LEU A 299 -0.78 19.35 2.74
N GLU A 300 0.28 19.78 2.07
CA GLU A 300 1.26 20.71 2.60
C GLU A 300 0.61 22.06 2.94
N LEU A 301 -0.25 22.57 2.05
CA LEU A 301 -1.02 23.77 2.31
C LEU A 301 -1.92 23.62 3.55
N TRP A 302 -2.70 22.55 3.63
CA TRP A 302 -3.60 22.32 4.76
C TRP A 302 -2.84 22.12 6.07
N HIS A 303 -1.72 21.42 6.02
CA HIS A 303 -0.87 21.19 7.18
C HIS A 303 -0.24 22.50 7.69
N SER A 304 0.23 23.36 6.78
CA SER A 304 0.79 24.66 7.14
C SER A 304 -0.24 25.58 7.79
N GLU A 305 -1.47 25.59 7.28
CA GLU A 305 -2.58 26.36 7.84
C GLU A 305 -3.05 25.82 9.20
N MET A 306 -3.05 24.49 9.36
CA MET A 306 -3.47 23.83 10.59
C MET A 306 -2.51 24.08 11.75
N LEU A 307 -1.20 24.03 11.48
CA LEU A 307 -0.15 24.09 12.52
C LEU A 307 0.70 25.36 12.45
N GLN A 308 0.15 26.46 11.94
CA GLN A 308 0.84 27.72 11.70
C GLN A 308 1.67 28.21 12.91
N MET A 309 1.21 27.97 14.12
CA MET A 309 1.86 28.42 15.36
C MET A 309 2.75 27.35 16.01
N ARG A 310 3.03 26.27 15.30
CA ARG A 310 3.91 25.18 15.72
C ARG A 310 5.16 25.05 14.81
N PRO A 311 6.10 25.99 14.83
CA PRO A 311 7.28 25.94 13.97
C PRO A 311 8.10 24.65 14.16
N GLU A 312 8.09 24.06 15.35
CA GLU A 312 8.74 22.79 15.67
C GLU A 312 8.12 21.57 14.96
N ALA A 313 6.88 21.67 14.49
CA ALA A 313 6.21 20.65 13.69
C ALA A 313 6.47 20.80 12.19
N HIS A 314 7.30 21.77 11.79
CA HIS A 314 7.63 22.10 10.39
C HIS A 314 6.40 22.22 9.50
N PRO A 315 5.48 23.20 9.74
CA PRO A 315 4.22 23.31 9.02
C PRO A 315 4.38 23.30 7.51
N GLY A 316 3.69 22.41 6.81
CA GLY A 316 3.74 22.28 5.35
C GLY A 316 4.98 21.57 4.80
N ILE A 317 5.89 21.10 5.65
CA ILE A 317 7.14 20.47 5.21
C ILE A 317 7.07 18.96 5.48
N ILE A 318 7.33 18.15 4.45
CA ILE A 318 7.43 16.70 4.57
C ILE A 318 8.54 16.33 5.56
N LYS A 319 8.30 15.30 6.35
CA LYS A 319 9.30 14.72 7.24
C LYS A 319 10.60 14.38 6.52
N ASN A 320 11.72 14.59 7.17
CA ASN A 320 13.06 14.26 6.64
C ASN A 320 13.67 13.04 7.34
N ARG A 321 12.99 12.47 8.32
CA ARG A 321 13.38 11.27 9.08
C ARG A 321 12.23 10.26 9.10
N ALA A 322 12.59 8.98 9.30
CA ALA A 322 11.59 7.95 9.53
C ALA A 322 10.84 8.25 10.83
N ASN A 323 9.51 8.13 10.79
CA ASN A 323 8.66 8.20 11.96
C ASN A 323 7.97 6.86 12.23
N PHE A 324 7.54 6.66 13.47
CA PHE A 324 7.06 5.37 13.97
C PHE A 324 5.84 5.55 14.87
N ALA A 325 4.95 4.55 14.87
CA ALA A 325 3.92 4.38 15.89
C ALA A 325 4.10 3.00 16.56
N GLY A 326 4.74 3.00 17.72
CA GLY A 326 5.19 1.77 18.38
C GLY A 326 6.21 1.03 17.50
N THR A 327 5.87 -0.17 17.04
CA THR A 327 6.73 -0.99 16.15
C THR A 327 6.45 -0.76 14.66
N THR A 328 5.44 0.03 14.31
CA THR A 328 5.07 0.30 12.91
C THR A 328 5.91 1.47 12.38
N GLN A 329 6.75 1.21 11.39
CA GLN A 329 7.43 2.25 10.62
C GLN A 329 6.51 2.74 9.52
N PHE A 330 6.35 4.06 9.41
CA PHE A 330 5.62 4.68 8.30
C PHE A 330 6.49 4.78 7.04
N VAL A 331 5.88 5.21 5.94
CA VAL A 331 6.58 5.38 4.65
C VAL A 331 7.84 6.22 4.82
N SER A 332 8.95 5.78 4.24
CA SER A 332 10.21 6.52 4.32
C SER A 332 10.11 7.88 3.61
N PRO A 333 10.84 8.92 4.06
CA PRO A 333 10.75 10.26 3.49
C PRO A 333 10.87 10.31 1.97
N SER A 334 11.80 9.56 1.40
CA SER A 334 12.04 9.51 -0.06
C SER A 334 10.86 8.93 -0.86
N HIS A 335 9.99 8.13 -0.24
CA HIS A 335 8.85 7.48 -0.88
C HIS A 335 7.51 8.20 -0.64
N VAL A 336 7.47 9.20 0.25
CA VAL A 336 6.23 9.91 0.61
C VAL A 336 5.54 10.48 -0.62
N HIS A 337 6.28 11.22 -1.45
CA HIS A 337 5.73 11.90 -2.60
C HIS A 337 5.05 10.93 -3.59
N GLY A 338 5.81 9.93 -4.07
CA GLY A 338 5.29 8.97 -5.04
C GLY A 338 4.15 8.13 -4.47
N THR A 339 4.26 7.72 -3.19
CA THR A 339 3.23 6.89 -2.54
C THR A 339 1.92 7.66 -2.34
N LEU A 340 1.95 8.95 -2.00
CA LEU A 340 0.76 9.80 -1.90
C LEU A 340 0.16 10.08 -3.28
N GLU A 341 0.98 10.39 -4.28
CA GLU A 341 0.52 10.62 -5.64
C GLU A 341 -0.22 9.39 -6.18
N GLU A 342 0.38 8.21 -6.08
CA GLU A 342 -0.23 6.98 -6.57
C GLU A 342 -1.41 6.53 -5.72
N GLY A 343 -1.29 6.58 -4.38
CA GLY A 343 -2.39 6.25 -3.47
C GLY A 343 -3.62 7.12 -3.70
N SER A 344 -3.44 8.43 -3.94
CA SER A 344 -4.56 9.33 -4.24
C SER A 344 -5.21 9.03 -5.61
N ARG A 345 -4.44 8.55 -6.61
CA ARG A 345 -5.00 8.06 -7.89
C ARG A 345 -5.82 6.80 -7.68
N ILE A 346 -5.36 5.87 -6.84
CA ILE A 346 -6.14 4.68 -6.47
C ILE A 346 -7.48 5.10 -5.84
N ALA A 347 -7.50 6.14 -5.00
CA ALA A 347 -8.73 6.67 -4.40
C ALA A 347 -9.78 7.07 -5.45
N LEU A 348 -9.41 7.49 -6.66
CA LEU A 348 -10.35 7.82 -7.73
C LEU A 348 -11.07 6.59 -8.30
N SER A 349 -10.54 5.39 -8.08
CA SER A 349 -11.21 4.14 -8.46
C SER A 349 -12.30 3.70 -7.48
N VAL A 350 -12.39 4.37 -6.32
CA VAL A 350 -13.35 4.09 -5.25
C VAL A 350 -14.55 5.04 -5.39
N PRO A 351 -15.79 4.59 -5.10
CA PRO A 351 -16.95 5.47 -5.14
C PRO A 351 -16.79 6.73 -4.29
N GLU A 352 -17.32 7.84 -4.78
CA GLU A 352 -17.30 9.12 -4.05
C GLU A 352 -18.06 9.06 -2.74
N GLY A 353 -17.75 9.98 -1.85
CA GLY A 353 -18.39 10.09 -0.54
C GLY A 353 -17.77 9.15 0.49
N PHE A 354 -18.59 8.35 1.18
CA PHE A 354 -18.12 7.57 2.33
C PHE A 354 -16.93 6.64 1.99
N ALA A 355 -16.97 5.96 0.83
CA ALA A 355 -15.90 5.07 0.42
C ALA A 355 -14.58 5.83 0.22
N ARG A 356 -14.59 6.88 -0.60
CA ARG A 356 -13.38 7.69 -0.88
C ARG A 356 -12.89 8.43 0.35
N ALA A 357 -13.79 8.94 1.19
CA ALA A 357 -13.45 9.56 2.47
C ALA A 357 -12.71 8.58 3.40
N THR A 358 -13.23 7.36 3.53
CA THR A 358 -12.58 6.28 4.28
C THR A 358 -11.19 5.96 3.72
N PHE A 359 -11.06 5.92 2.39
CA PHE A 359 -9.78 5.70 1.74
C PHE A 359 -8.77 6.82 2.04
N TYR A 360 -9.16 8.07 1.94
CA TYR A 360 -8.28 9.22 2.26
C TYR A 360 -7.85 9.21 3.73
N ALA A 361 -8.77 8.87 4.64
CA ALA A 361 -8.41 8.74 6.06
C ALA A 361 -7.29 7.73 6.27
N PHE A 362 -7.37 6.57 5.63
CA PHE A 362 -6.33 5.55 5.74
C PHE A 362 -5.05 5.96 4.99
N LEU A 363 -5.15 6.46 3.77
CA LEU A 363 -4.01 6.88 2.94
C LEU A 363 -3.08 7.83 3.71
N ILE A 364 -3.63 8.89 4.29
CA ILE A 364 -2.83 9.91 5.00
C ILE A 364 -2.26 9.35 6.30
N SER A 365 -3.06 8.57 7.05
CA SER A 365 -2.60 7.93 8.29
C SER A 365 -1.49 6.92 8.05
N GLU A 366 -1.56 6.13 6.97
CA GLU A 366 -0.61 5.08 6.63
C GLU A 366 0.71 5.62 6.05
N VAL A 367 0.64 6.65 5.20
CA VAL A 367 1.85 7.30 4.65
C VAL A 367 2.54 8.14 5.72
N HIS A 368 1.75 8.84 6.54
CA HIS A 368 2.23 9.67 7.66
C HIS A 368 3.28 10.70 7.21
N PRO A 369 2.92 11.61 6.28
CA PRO A 369 3.89 12.41 5.54
C PRO A 369 4.64 13.46 6.36
N PHE A 370 4.11 13.92 7.50
CA PHE A 370 4.66 15.01 8.30
C PHE A 370 5.21 14.54 9.64
N ASP A 371 5.95 15.39 10.34
CA ASP A 371 6.51 15.09 11.66
C ASP A 371 5.42 14.99 12.73
N ASP A 372 4.36 15.81 12.62
CA ASP A 372 3.18 15.83 13.51
C ASP A 372 1.90 16.16 12.72
N GLY A 373 0.73 16.10 13.32
CA GLY A 373 -0.55 16.55 12.75
C GLY A 373 -1.18 15.62 11.71
N ASN A 374 -0.58 14.49 11.37
CA ASN A 374 -1.09 13.56 10.34
C ASN A 374 -2.49 13.03 10.66
N GLY A 375 -2.77 12.69 11.92
CA GLY A 375 -4.10 12.22 12.34
C GLY A 375 -5.17 13.30 12.17
N ARG A 376 -4.89 14.54 12.59
CA ARG A 376 -5.78 15.71 12.40
C ARG A 376 -6.05 15.95 10.93
N LEU A 377 -5.01 15.97 10.10
CA LEU A 377 -5.10 16.17 8.65
C LEU A 377 -5.90 15.06 7.97
N SER A 378 -5.66 13.81 8.33
CA SER A 378 -6.39 12.64 7.82
C SER A 378 -7.90 12.79 8.04
N ARG A 379 -8.32 13.16 9.26
CA ARG A 379 -9.74 13.37 9.60
C ARG A 379 -10.34 14.58 8.88
N LEU A 380 -9.59 15.66 8.73
CA LEU A 380 -10.04 16.84 7.97
C LEU A 380 -10.27 16.52 6.49
N VAL A 381 -9.35 15.82 5.82
CA VAL A 381 -9.49 15.46 4.40
C VAL A 381 -10.61 14.44 4.20
N MET A 382 -10.75 13.45 5.09
CA MET A 382 -11.89 12.52 5.13
C MET A 382 -13.21 13.29 5.14
N ASN A 383 -13.33 14.23 6.06
CA ASN A 383 -14.53 15.01 6.26
C ASN A 383 -14.81 16.01 5.12
N ALA A 384 -13.78 16.51 4.47
CA ALA A 384 -13.95 17.36 3.28
C ALA A 384 -14.54 16.57 2.11
N GLU A 385 -14.10 15.31 1.89
CA GLU A 385 -14.69 14.45 0.86
C GLU A 385 -16.16 14.12 1.16
N LEU A 386 -16.53 13.85 2.42
CA LEU A 386 -17.91 13.66 2.83
C LEU A 386 -18.76 14.92 2.53
N SER A 387 -18.27 16.08 2.97
CA SER A 387 -18.96 17.36 2.77
C SER A 387 -19.09 17.75 1.29
N ARG A 388 -18.11 17.36 0.45
CA ARG A 388 -18.12 17.62 -1.00
C ARG A 388 -19.35 17.02 -1.68
N VAL A 389 -19.81 15.88 -1.22
CA VAL A 389 -20.97 15.18 -1.77
C VAL A 389 -22.22 15.29 -0.87
N GLY A 390 -22.22 16.20 0.10
CA GLY A 390 -23.36 16.46 0.99
C GLY A 390 -23.61 15.36 2.02
N LEU A 391 -22.60 14.59 2.42
CA LEU A 391 -22.70 13.60 3.48
C LEU A 391 -22.27 14.18 4.83
N HIS A 392 -22.83 13.59 5.90
CA HIS A 392 -22.54 13.95 7.27
C HIS A 392 -21.07 13.68 7.62
N ARG A 393 -20.44 14.62 8.31
CA ARG A 393 -19.04 14.51 8.76
C ARG A 393 -18.91 13.51 9.91
N ILE A 394 -17.74 12.89 10.01
CA ILE A 394 -17.43 11.88 11.03
C ILE A 394 -16.51 12.50 12.09
N ILE A 395 -16.90 12.37 13.33
CA ILE A 395 -16.14 12.76 14.50
C ILE A 395 -15.74 11.49 15.26
N ILE A 396 -14.49 11.40 15.68
CA ILE A 396 -13.97 10.30 16.49
C ILE A 396 -13.87 10.80 17.93
N PRO A 397 -14.79 10.44 18.83
CA PRO A 397 -14.75 10.87 20.21
C PRO A 397 -13.62 10.19 20.98
N THR A 398 -13.16 10.82 22.05
CA THR A 398 -12.01 10.37 22.86
C THR A 398 -12.15 8.92 23.31
N LEU A 399 -13.31 8.57 23.85
CA LEU A 399 -13.59 7.22 24.33
C LEU A 399 -13.52 6.13 23.24
N PHE A 400 -13.80 6.49 21.98
CA PHE A 400 -13.79 5.57 20.85
C PHE A 400 -12.43 5.52 20.12
N HIS A 401 -11.56 6.49 20.35
CA HIS A 401 -10.27 6.62 19.67
C HIS A 401 -9.37 5.37 19.77
N PRO A 402 -9.23 4.69 20.93
CA PRO A 402 -8.43 3.46 21.01
C PRO A 402 -8.91 2.38 20.06
N GLN A 403 -10.22 2.15 19.93
CA GLN A 403 -10.81 1.19 19.00
C GLN A 403 -10.57 1.59 17.54
N TYR A 404 -10.69 2.87 17.22
CA TYR A 404 -10.37 3.39 15.89
C TYR A 404 -8.91 3.10 15.52
N ILE A 405 -7.97 3.35 16.42
CA ILE A 405 -6.54 3.07 16.19
C ILE A 405 -6.27 1.58 16.03
N ASP A 406 -6.95 0.71 16.78
CA ASP A 406 -6.79 -0.74 16.64
C ASP A 406 -7.32 -1.23 15.27
N CYS A 407 -8.42 -0.66 14.77
CA CYS A 407 -8.92 -0.94 13.42
C CYS A 407 -7.92 -0.48 12.33
N VAL A 408 -7.32 0.70 12.48
CA VAL A 408 -6.25 1.19 11.58
C VAL A 408 -5.06 0.23 11.60
N ARG A 409 -4.59 -0.16 12.80
CA ARG A 409 -3.46 -1.09 12.97
C ARG A 409 -3.71 -2.45 12.34
N LYS A 410 -4.93 -2.97 12.45
CA LYS A 410 -5.32 -4.24 11.86
C LYS A 410 -5.23 -4.18 10.33
N LEU A 411 -5.74 -3.11 9.73
CA LEU A 411 -5.59 -2.89 8.29
C LEU A 411 -4.10 -2.76 7.89
N THR A 412 -3.31 -1.99 8.65
CA THR A 412 -1.87 -1.81 8.40
C THR A 412 -1.07 -3.12 8.47
N ARG A 413 -1.37 -4.00 9.43
CA ARG A 413 -0.54 -5.19 9.72
C ARG A 413 -1.05 -6.48 9.09
N GLU A 414 -2.36 -6.60 8.90
CA GLU A 414 -3.04 -7.82 8.51
C GLU A 414 -3.73 -7.71 7.13
N ASN A 415 -3.74 -6.50 6.52
CA ASN A 415 -4.47 -6.18 5.29
C ASN A 415 -6.00 -6.46 5.43
N GLU A 416 -6.57 -6.28 6.64
CA GLU A 416 -7.98 -6.53 6.95
C GLU A 416 -8.78 -5.23 7.00
N PRO A 417 -9.50 -4.84 5.92
CA PRO A 417 -10.18 -3.54 5.83
C PRO A 417 -11.53 -3.51 6.55
N VAL A 418 -12.13 -4.66 6.83
CA VAL A 418 -13.52 -4.79 7.28
C VAL A 418 -13.80 -3.97 8.54
N ASP A 419 -12.96 -4.16 9.58
CA ASP A 419 -13.17 -3.52 10.87
C ASP A 419 -12.97 -2.01 10.81
N PHE A 420 -12.00 -1.53 10.02
CA PHE A 420 -11.79 -0.10 9.82
C PHE A 420 -12.98 0.58 9.14
N VAL A 421 -13.52 -0.03 8.09
CA VAL A 421 -14.68 0.50 7.36
C VAL A 421 -15.94 0.47 8.23
N ARG A 422 -16.18 -0.63 8.98
CA ARG A 422 -17.28 -0.74 9.93
C ARG A 422 -17.19 0.28 11.06
N CYS A 423 -16.00 0.51 11.58
CA CYS A 423 -15.70 1.51 12.60
C CYS A 423 -16.16 2.91 12.16
N LEU A 424 -15.73 3.36 10.98
CA LEU A 424 -16.13 4.66 10.44
C LEU A 424 -17.63 4.72 10.09
N ALA A 425 -18.19 3.64 9.55
CA ALA A 425 -19.63 3.57 9.26
C ALA A 425 -20.49 3.72 10.52
N LYS A 426 -20.01 3.18 11.64
CA LYS A 426 -20.65 3.29 12.93
C LYS A 426 -20.57 4.72 13.47
N MET A 427 -19.38 5.33 13.39
CA MET A 427 -19.21 6.71 13.82
C MET A 427 -20.02 7.69 12.97
N ALA A 428 -20.17 7.45 11.67
CA ALA A 428 -21.03 8.26 10.82
C ALA A 428 -22.50 8.24 11.30
N ARG A 429 -23.03 7.05 11.64
CA ARG A 429 -24.39 6.93 12.20
C ARG A 429 -24.51 7.56 13.60
N TRP A 430 -23.48 7.43 14.40
CA TRP A 430 -23.45 8.02 15.74
C TRP A 430 -23.44 9.54 15.67
N CYS A 431 -22.62 10.16 14.82
CA CYS A 431 -22.58 11.61 14.63
C CYS A 431 -23.92 12.19 14.15
N ALA A 432 -24.64 11.47 13.31
CA ALA A 432 -25.92 11.93 12.77
C ALA A 432 -27.09 11.95 13.78
N GLN A 433 -26.90 11.44 15.00
CA GLN A 433 -27.92 11.45 16.05
C GLN A 433 -28.03 12.79 16.77
N PHE A 434 -27.05 13.66 16.68
CA PHE A 434 -26.94 14.87 17.49
C PHE A 434 -27.61 16.08 16.87
N ASP A 435 -28.13 16.95 17.75
CA ASP A 435 -28.64 18.28 17.38
C ASP A 435 -27.50 19.31 17.41
N TYR A 436 -27.05 19.69 16.23
CA TYR A 436 -26.01 20.70 16.07
C TYR A 436 -26.53 22.15 16.12
N ALA A 437 -27.81 22.38 16.16
CA ALA A 437 -28.38 23.74 16.12
C ALA A 437 -28.07 24.54 17.41
N ASN A 438 -28.04 23.88 18.55
CA ASN A 438 -27.79 24.50 19.85
C ASN A 438 -26.55 23.83 20.49
N LEU A 439 -25.50 24.62 20.75
CA LEU A 439 -24.25 24.10 21.29
C LEU A 439 -24.39 23.54 22.71
N ASP A 440 -25.19 24.15 23.57
CA ASP A 440 -25.36 23.65 24.96
C ASP A 440 -26.10 22.31 24.95
N VAL A 441 -27.12 22.18 24.11
CA VAL A 441 -27.84 20.89 23.90
C VAL A 441 -26.88 19.84 23.36
N LEU A 442 -26.05 20.19 22.37
CA LEU A 442 -25.07 19.28 21.79
C LEU A 442 -24.06 18.80 22.84
N ILE A 443 -23.54 19.68 23.68
CA ILE A 443 -22.59 19.33 24.76
C ILE A 443 -23.26 18.37 25.76
N GLU A 444 -24.49 18.63 26.16
CA GLU A 444 -25.23 17.73 27.05
C GLU A 444 -25.52 16.36 26.40
N GLN A 445 -25.82 16.32 25.12
CA GLN A 445 -25.96 15.07 24.37
C GLN A 445 -24.64 14.27 24.32
N LEU A 446 -23.50 14.96 24.13
CA LEU A 446 -22.17 14.32 24.14
C LEU A 446 -21.84 13.78 25.54
N LYS A 447 -22.14 14.51 26.62
CA LYS A 447 -21.98 14.02 28.01
C LYS A 447 -22.85 12.78 28.25
N LYS A 448 -24.10 12.79 27.83
CA LYS A 448 -25.04 11.67 27.97
C LYS A 448 -24.57 10.40 27.24
N THR A 449 -23.82 10.54 26.16
CA THR A 449 -23.26 9.40 25.39
C THR A 449 -21.90 8.95 25.89
N ASN A 450 -21.37 9.50 26.96
CA ASN A 450 -20.01 9.30 27.49
C ASN A 450 -18.91 9.71 26.48
N ALA A 451 -19.21 10.52 25.47
CA ALA A 451 -18.25 10.88 24.42
C ALA A 451 -17.04 11.64 24.94
N LEU A 452 -17.20 12.38 26.06
CA LEU A 452 -16.14 13.18 26.69
C LEU A 452 -15.27 12.39 27.68
N GLU A 453 -15.66 11.15 28.01
CA GLU A 453 -14.90 10.28 28.91
C GLU A 453 -13.64 9.71 28.21
N GLU A 454 -12.62 9.42 29.04
CA GLU A 454 -11.33 8.93 28.51
C GLU A 454 -11.12 7.43 28.73
N SER A 455 -11.77 6.84 29.72
CA SER A 455 -11.49 5.46 30.14
C SER A 455 -12.44 4.43 29.50
N PRO A 456 -12.00 3.68 28.46
CA PRO A 456 -12.82 2.64 27.85
C PRO A 456 -13.03 1.41 28.77
N VAL A 457 -12.33 1.35 29.89
CA VAL A 457 -12.52 0.32 30.92
C VAL A 457 -13.71 0.64 31.83
N GLN A 458 -13.95 1.93 32.09
CA GLN A 458 -15.01 2.41 32.99
C GLN A 458 -16.27 2.82 32.24
N TYR A 459 -16.15 3.28 31.03
CA TYR A 459 -17.24 3.83 30.24
C TYR A 459 -17.34 3.17 28.88
N LEU A 460 -18.55 3.05 28.38
CA LEU A 460 -18.85 2.63 27.02
C LEU A 460 -19.47 3.79 26.26
N LEU A 461 -19.08 3.96 24.99
CA LEU A 461 -19.72 4.93 24.12
C LEU A 461 -21.16 4.49 23.88
N LEU A 462 -22.12 5.39 24.15
CA LEU A 462 -23.55 5.14 24.02
C LEU A 462 -24.11 5.89 22.81
N ASN A 463 -25.21 5.39 22.27
CA ASN A 463 -26.12 6.14 21.40
C ASN A 463 -26.99 7.08 22.25
N LEU A 464 -27.66 8.05 21.62
CA LEU A 464 -28.53 8.98 22.34
C LEU A 464 -29.73 8.30 23.04
N ASP A 465 -30.17 7.15 22.56
CA ASP A 465 -31.23 6.32 23.17
C ASP A 465 -30.75 5.49 24.36
N GLY A 466 -29.43 5.60 24.70
CA GLY A 466 -28.82 4.86 25.79
C GLY A 466 -28.37 3.44 25.42
N THR A 467 -28.54 3.01 24.19
CA THR A 467 -28.01 1.72 23.72
C THR A 467 -26.49 1.76 23.55
N HIS A 468 -25.85 0.61 23.71
CA HIS A 468 -24.41 0.53 23.54
C HIS A 468 -24.02 0.70 22.07
N ASN A 469 -23.06 1.57 21.82
CA ASN A 469 -22.45 1.72 20.53
C ASN A 469 -21.33 0.68 20.36
N LEU A 470 -21.67 -0.62 20.28
CA LEU A 470 -20.72 -1.70 20.15
C LEU A 470 -20.21 -1.85 18.71
N VAL A 471 -18.89 -2.01 18.56
CA VAL A 471 -18.30 -2.60 17.35
C VAL A 471 -18.42 -4.11 17.48
N MET A 472 -19.30 -4.74 16.72
CA MET A 472 -19.22 -6.18 16.42
C MET A 472 -18.83 -6.36 14.99
#